data_d5e94857be040318ccecb8f841a7b8e7
#
_entry.id   d5e94857be040318ccecb8f841a7b8e7
#
_cell.length_a   1.000
_cell.length_b   1.000
_cell.length_c   1.000
_cell.angle_alpha   90.00
_cell.angle_beta   90.00
_cell.angle_gamma   90.00
#
_symmetry.space_group_name_H-M   'P 1'
#
loop_
_entity.id
_entity.type
_entity.pdbx_description
1 polymer ?
#
loop_
_entity_poly.entity_id
_entity_poly.type
_entity_poly.pdbx_seq_one_letter_code
_entity_poly.pdbx_strand_id
1 'polypeptide(L)'
;MAWEYEGLFDSIMESGNQGEDLLSDFWKNEPSVIRVGSMVYRTRTIKAGSRLEAEVYPIFGRKKEKRLRAEKKNRTPDRVLKNNINRAKRRLILLMEENFRAEEDLHLTLTYASEVDYQRAVRDLKNYFKRVKRLREKRGLDELKYIWSIGHDQNQRLHAHVVMNGGISRKELERMWGHGIANALMLQEYGKGLQGMANYLYKQNEREKLKGNRMNFKSWAGSRNLKQPKEHTSDSKMSKARIKRIAYDFKNSAKEIMERTYPGYVFENCVVYYSDVVDGVYIRAVLRRIEPNDEEGR
;
A
#
# COMPACT_ATOMS: atom_id res chain seq x y z
N MET A 1 -13.69 -17.71 4.65
CA MET A 1 -12.73 -18.83 4.45
C MET A 1 -11.55 -18.47 3.54
N ALA A 2 -11.69 -17.60 2.58
CA ALA A 2 -10.55 -16.98 1.86
C ALA A 2 -9.67 -16.15 2.80
N TRP A 3 -10.23 -15.50 3.77
CA TRP A 3 -9.58 -14.60 4.74
C TRP A 3 -8.45 -15.22 5.58
N GLU A 4 -8.49 -16.51 5.88
CA GLU A 4 -7.44 -17.15 6.69
C GLU A 4 -6.13 -17.33 5.91
N TYR A 5 -6.23 -17.65 4.62
CA TYR A 5 -5.05 -17.79 3.75
C TYR A 5 -4.47 -16.45 3.32
N GLU A 6 -5.33 -15.47 3.08
CA GLU A 6 -4.91 -14.09 2.77
C GLU A 6 -4.16 -13.47 3.95
N GLY A 7 -4.65 -13.67 5.17
CA GLY A 7 -3.96 -13.20 6.37
C GLY A 7 -2.60 -13.88 6.60
N LEU A 8 -2.46 -15.16 6.23
CA LEU A 8 -1.19 -15.88 6.31
C LEU A 8 -0.22 -15.38 5.23
N PHE A 9 -0.69 -15.18 3.99
CA PHE A 9 0.09 -14.63 2.90
C PHE A 9 0.62 -13.24 3.26
N ASP A 10 -0.24 -12.33 3.69
CA ASP A 10 0.15 -10.99 4.11
C ASP A 10 1.19 -11.06 5.24
N SER A 11 1.00 -11.94 6.24
CA SER A 11 1.95 -12.12 7.34
C SER A 11 3.32 -12.63 6.86
N ILE A 12 3.36 -13.53 5.88
CA ILE A 12 4.60 -14.08 5.32
C ILE A 12 5.31 -13.01 4.47
N MET A 13 4.57 -12.34 3.58
CA MET A 13 5.14 -11.33 2.68
C MET A 13 5.59 -10.07 3.41
N GLU A 14 4.91 -9.71 4.50
CA GLU A 14 5.25 -8.55 5.32
C GLU A 14 6.45 -8.80 6.22
N SER A 15 6.66 -10.04 6.69
CA SER A 15 7.85 -10.40 7.48
C SER A 15 9.15 -10.31 6.66
N GLY A 16 9.07 -10.38 5.33
CA GLY A 16 10.22 -10.32 4.42
C GLY A 16 10.51 -8.97 3.79
N ASN A 17 9.66 -7.99 4.01
CA ASN A 17 9.81 -6.66 3.38
C ASN A 17 10.67 -5.69 4.24
N GLN A 18 11.64 -6.20 4.97
CA GLN A 18 12.60 -5.38 5.74
C GLN A 18 13.83 -5.11 4.88
N GLY A 19 13.78 -4.04 4.07
CA GLY A 19 14.95 -3.42 3.46
C GLY A 19 15.78 -4.30 2.50
N GLU A 20 16.49 -3.68 1.59
CA GLU A 20 17.39 -4.35 0.65
C GLU A 20 18.52 -5.18 1.34
N ASP A 21 18.89 -4.83 2.58
CA ASP A 21 19.89 -5.53 3.36
C ASP A 21 19.45 -6.91 3.89
N LEU A 22 18.16 -7.10 4.18
CA LEU A 22 17.65 -8.39 4.64
C LEU A 22 17.47 -9.40 3.51
N LEU A 23 17.37 -8.94 2.28
CA LEU A 23 17.40 -9.82 1.10
C LEU A 23 18.78 -10.48 0.96
N SER A 24 19.87 -9.79 1.32
CA SER A 24 21.23 -10.34 1.24
C SER A 24 21.47 -11.49 2.23
N ASP A 25 20.93 -11.40 3.45
CA ASP A 25 21.04 -12.46 4.45
C ASP A 25 20.09 -13.63 4.18
N PHE A 26 18.96 -13.35 3.56
CA PHE A 26 17.99 -14.38 3.15
C PHE A 26 18.55 -15.28 2.04
N TRP A 27 19.33 -14.72 1.09
CA TRP A 27 19.95 -15.47 0.00
C TRP A 27 21.11 -16.36 0.44
N LYS A 28 21.70 -16.15 1.63
CA LYS A 28 22.73 -17.02 2.20
C LYS A 28 22.20 -18.39 2.61
N ASN A 29 20.89 -18.52 2.81
CA ASN A 29 20.21 -19.77 3.15
C ASN A 29 19.27 -20.20 2.01
N GLU A 30 19.80 -20.39 0.79
CA GLU A 30 19.03 -21.02 -0.28
C GLU A 30 18.52 -22.36 0.19
N PRO A 31 17.21 -22.61 0.20
CA PRO A 31 16.71 -23.93 0.54
C PRO A 31 17.26 -24.93 -0.47
N SER A 32 17.97 -25.94 -0.02
CA SER A 32 18.57 -26.98 -0.85
C SER A 32 17.56 -27.70 -1.74
N VAL A 33 16.26 -27.55 -1.46
CA VAL A 33 15.16 -28.11 -2.25
C VAL A 33 13.94 -27.19 -2.20
N ILE A 34 13.58 -26.59 -3.32
CA ILE A 34 12.34 -25.85 -3.49
C ILE A 34 11.20 -26.85 -3.76
N ARG A 35 10.34 -27.10 -2.78
CA ARG A 35 9.19 -27.97 -2.93
C ARG A 35 8.00 -27.22 -3.47
N VAL A 36 7.76 -27.27 -4.77
CA VAL A 36 6.51 -26.80 -5.40
C VAL A 36 5.41 -27.87 -5.37
N GLY A 37 5.73 -29.06 -4.96
CA GLY A 37 4.88 -30.21 -4.62
C GLY A 37 3.58 -30.43 -5.40
N SER A 38 2.66 -31.20 -4.82
CA SER A 38 1.32 -31.45 -5.35
C SER A 38 0.31 -30.32 -5.07
N MET A 39 0.74 -29.24 -4.40
CA MET A 39 -0.12 -28.15 -3.96
C MET A 39 -0.76 -27.40 -5.13
N VAL A 40 -1.98 -26.94 -4.93
CA VAL A 40 -2.64 -26.00 -5.82
C VAL A 40 -2.22 -24.58 -5.42
N TYR A 41 -1.94 -23.75 -6.41
CA TYR A 41 -1.57 -22.36 -6.18
C TYR A 41 -2.72 -21.44 -6.59
N ARG A 42 -2.97 -20.46 -5.76
CA ARG A 42 -3.91 -19.37 -6.02
C ARG A 42 -3.17 -18.12 -6.41
N THR A 43 -3.67 -17.46 -7.44
CA THR A 43 -3.22 -16.12 -7.81
C THR A 43 -4.29 -15.13 -7.43
N ARG A 44 -3.95 -14.17 -6.57
CA ARG A 44 -4.76 -12.99 -6.25
C ARG A 44 -4.20 -11.82 -7.03
N THR A 45 -5.02 -11.20 -7.87
CA THR A 45 -4.68 -10.02 -8.66
C THR A 45 -5.42 -8.82 -8.08
N ILE A 46 -4.68 -7.77 -7.72
CA ILE A 46 -5.21 -6.53 -7.18
C ILE A 46 -4.89 -5.41 -8.17
N LYS A 47 -5.93 -4.71 -8.67
CA LYS A 47 -5.79 -3.59 -9.59
C LYS A 47 -6.19 -2.29 -8.89
N ALA A 48 -5.31 -1.30 -8.96
CA ALA A 48 -5.51 0.03 -8.37
C ALA A 48 -4.92 1.08 -9.32
N GLY A 49 -5.78 1.79 -10.06
CA GLY A 49 -5.35 2.74 -11.09
C GLY A 49 -4.47 2.07 -12.16
N SER A 50 -3.25 2.56 -12.33
CA SER A 50 -2.24 1.98 -13.22
C SER A 50 -1.50 0.79 -12.60
N ARG A 51 -1.52 0.64 -11.27
CA ARG A 51 -0.83 -0.41 -10.52
C ARG A 51 -1.58 -1.73 -10.54
N LEU A 52 -0.84 -2.83 -10.76
CA LEU A 52 -1.32 -4.20 -10.58
C LEU A 52 -0.39 -4.93 -9.62
N GLU A 53 -0.94 -5.56 -8.61
CA GLU A 53 -0.21 -6.48 -7.74
C GLU A 53 -0.69 -7.92 -7.98
N ALA A 54 0.24 -8.83 -8.24
CA ALA A 54 -0.02 -10.25 -8.40
C ALA A 54 0.58 -11.02 -7.22
N GLU A 55 -0.24 -11.68 -6.45
CA GLU A 55 0.14 -12.52 -5.32
C GLU A 55 -0.13 -13.97 -5.67
N VAL A 56 0.90 -14.81 -5.60
CA VAL A 56 0.80 -16.25 -5.85
C VAL A 56 1.17 -17.00 -4.59
N TYR A 57 0.29 -17.86 -4.11
CA TYR A 57 0.48 -18.60 -2.85
C TYR A 57 -0.16 -19.97 -2.90
N PRO A 58 0.38 -20.97 -2.17
CA PRO A 58 -0.19 -22.29 -2.10
C PRO A 58 -1.49 -22.31 -1.28
N ILE A 59 -2.46 -23.09 -1.73
CA ILE A 59 -3.66 -23.41 -0.96
C ILE A 59 -3.60 -24.88 -0.53
N PHE A 60 -3.87 -25.10 0.75
CA PHE A 60 -3.85 -26.43 1.35
C PHE A 60 -5.28 -26.97 1.36
N GLY A 61 -5.46 -28.19 0.82
CA GLY A 61 -6.73 -28.91 0.91
C GLY A 61 -7.16 -29.05 2.38
N ARG A 62 -8.45 -28.90 2.66
CA ARG A 62 -8.97 -29.18 4.00
C ARG A 62 -8.78 -30.67 4.30
N LYS A 63 -7.91 -31.00 5.25
CA LYS A 63 -8.09 -32.26 5.99
C LYS A 63 -9.39 -32.13 6.78
N LYS A 64 -10.31 -33.09 6.61
CA LYS A 64 -11.61 -33.14 7.33
C LYS A 64 -11.46 -33.25 8.85
N GLU A 65 -10.27 -33.51 9.37
CA GLU A 65 -10.01 -33.56 10.79
C GLU A 65 -9.98 -32.13 11.36
N LYS A 66 -10.82 -31.90 12.38
CA LYS A 66 -10.74 -30.73 13.24
C LYS A 66 -9.34 -30.71 13.87
N ARG A 67 -8.41 -30.01 13.28
CA ARG A 67 -7.15 -29.69 13.97
C ARG A 67 -7.52 -28.91 15.21
N LEU A 68 -7.16 -29.44 16.39
CA LEU A 68 -7.16 -28.66 17.62
C LEU A 68 -6.45 -27.35 17.31
N ARG A 69 -7.12 -26.26 17.65
CA ARG A 69 -6.59 -24.92 17.41
C ARG A 69 -5.24 -24.85 18.10
N ALA A 70 -4.14 -24.80 17.33
CA ALA A 70 -2.82 -24.71 17.93
C ALA A 70 -2.84 -23.52 18.90
N GLU A 71 -2.31 -23.74 20.10
CA GLU A 71 -2.16 -22.63 21.06
C GLU A 71 -1.58 -21.42 20.35
N LYS A 72 -2.19 -20.26 20.58
CA LYS A 72 -1.68 -19.01 20.04
C LYS A 72 -0.26 -18.84 20.56
N LYS A 73 0.74 -19.24 19.78
CA LYS A 73 2.11 -18.82 20.06
C LYS A 73 2.07 -17.30 20.15
N ASN A 74 2.38 -16.75 21.32
CA ASN A 74 2.40 -15.32 21.57
C ASN A 74 3.29 -14.68 20.52
N ARG A 75 2.66 -14.05 19.52
CA ARG A 75 3.41 -13.22 18.55
C ARG A 75 4.03 -12.10 19.35
N THR A 76 5.32 -11.86 19.18
CA THR A 76 5.96 -10.73 19.84
C THR A 76 5.21 -9.45 19.47
N PRO A 77 4.92 -8.54 20.41
CA PRO A 77 4.21 -7.29 20.13
C PRO A 77 4.81 -6.53 18.95
N ASP A 78 6.13 -6.52 18.83
CA ASP A 78 6.85 -5.84 17.76
C ASP A 78 6.57 -6.42 16.37
N ARG A 79 6.49 -7.75 16.24
CA ARG A 79 6.16 -8.39 14.96
C ARG A 79 4.73 -8.08 14.53
N VAL A 80 3.79 -8.07 15.48
CA VAL A 80 2.39 -7.68 15.19
C VAL A 80 2.32 -6.21 14.78
N LEU A 81 3.06 -5.33 15.46
CA LEU A 81 3.12 -3.91 15.14
C LEU A 81 3.67 -3.68 13.73
N LYS A 82 4.80 -4.29 13.38
CA LYS A 82 5.40 -4.20 12.04
C LYS A 82 4.43 -4.67 10.94
N ASN A 83 3.77 -5.81 11.15
CA ASN A 83 2.77 -6.30 10.19
C ASN A 83 1.59 -5.34 10.01
N ASN A 84 1.08 -4.76 11.09
CA ASN A 84 0.01 -3.76 11.01
C ASN A 84 0.46 -2.48 10.29
N ILE A 85 1.70 -2.06 10.50
CA ILE A 85 2.34 -0.94 9.80
C ILE A 85 2.36 -1.22 8.29
N ASN A 86 2.91 -2.36 7.88
CA ASN A 86 3.04 -2.73 6.48
C ASN A 86 1.68 -2.84 5.77
N ARG A 87 0.69 -3.46 6.43
CA ARG A 87 -0.70 -3.54 5.92
C ARG A 87 -1.31 -2.15 5.72
N ALA A 88 -1.17 -1.27 6.71
CA ALA A 88 -1.72 0.08 6.63
C ALA A 88 -1.04 0.89 5.52
N LYS A 89 0.28 0.75 5.35
CA LYS A 89 1.06 1.39 4.30
C LYS A 89 0.66 0.89 2.91
N ARG A 90 0.59 -0.44 2.73
CA ARG A 90 0.15 -1.04 1.47
C ARG A 90 -1.26 -0.59 1.09
N ARG A 91 -2.20 -0.63 2.04
CA ARG A 91 -3.57 -0.16 1.81
C ARG A 91 -3.61 1.31 1.38
N LEU A 92 -2.77 2.15 1.98
CA LEU A 92 -2.64 3.55 1.58
C LEU A 92 -2.17 3.69 0.14
N ILE A 93 -1.11 2.95 -0.26
CA ILE A 93 -0.60 2.95 -1.64
C ILE A 93 -1.72 2.59 -2.63
N LEU A 94 -2.40 1.47 -2.39
CA LEU A 94 -3.46 1.00 -3.29
C LEU A 94 -4.64 1.98 -3.37
N LEU A 95 -5.04 2.59 -2.25
CA LEU A 95 -6.10 3.60 -2.26
C LEU A 95 -5.68 4.88 -2.97
N MET A 96 -4.43 5.30 -2.85
CA MET A 96 -3.91 6.47 -3.55
C MET A 96 -3.87 6.23 -5.07
N GLU A 97 -3.31 5.11 -5.50
CA GLU A 97 -3.25 4.73 -6.94
C GLU A 97 -4.64 4.59 -7.58
N GLU A 98 -5.66 4.12 -6.82
CA GLU A 98 -7.03 3.96 -7.35
C GLU A 98 -7.79 5.29 -7.46
N ASN A 99 -7.50 6.27 -6.60
CA ASN A 99 -8.36 7.44 -6.44
C ASN A 99 -7.77 8.76 -6.91
N PHE A 100 -6.44 8.84 -7.05
CA PHE A 100 -5.77 10.11 -7.37
C PHE A 100 -4.88 10.00 -8.60
N ARG A 101 -4.67 11.15 -9.25
CA ARG A 101 -3.85 11.30 -10.46
C ARG A 101 -2.81 12.39 -10.23
N ALA A 102 -1.57 12.11 -10.64
CA ALA A 102 -0.56 13.14 -10.70
C ALA A 102 -0.97 14.23 -11.70
N GLU A 103 -0.52 15.43 -11.46
CA GLU A 103 -0.76 16.65 -12.28
C GLU A 103 -2.23 17.12 -12.39
N GLU A 104 -3.18 16.31 -11.89
CA GLU A 104 -4.61 16.66 -11.80
C GLU A 104 -5.04 16.97 -10.37
N ASP A 105 -4.53 16.19 -9.42
CA ASP A 105 -4.90 16.25 -8.01
C ASP A 105 -3.87 17.04 -7.19
N LEU A 106 -4.16 17.27 -5.92
CA LEU A 106 -3.41 18.18 -5.08
C LEU A 106 -2.84 17.48 -3.84
N HIS A 107 -1.63 17.88 -3.46
CA HIS A 107 -1.03 17.62 -2.16
C HIS A 107 -0.95 18.94 -1.38
N LEU A 108 -1.54 18.97 -0.19
CA LEU A 108 -1.53 20.13 0.71
C LEU A 108 -0.72 19.82 1.96
N THR A 109 0.06 20.80 2.39
CA THR A 109 0.69 20.85 3.72
C THR A 109 0.02 21.97 4.51
N LEU A 110 -0.63 21.61 5.61
CA LEU A 110 -1.40 22.53 6.46
C LEU A 110 -0.71 22.63 7.81
N THR A 111 -0.18 23.81 8.17
CA THR A 111 0.51 24.05 9.43
C THR A 111 -0.31 24.97 10.33
N TYR A 112 0.05 25.01 11.61
CA TYR A 112 -0.57 25.88 12.60
C TYR A 112 0.34 27.05 12.95
N ALA A 113 -0.22 28.24 13.15
CA ALA A 113 0.51 29.40 13.65
C ALA A 113 0.83 29.30 15.13
N SER A 114 0.02 28.53 15.89
CA SER A 114 0.19 28.26 17.32
C SER A 114 0.23 26.76 17.58
N GLU A 115 0.70 26.38 18.75
CA GLU A 115 0.67 24.99 19.21
C GLU A 115 -0.77 24.50 19.42
N VAL A 116 -1.07 23.31 18.94
CA VAL A 116 -2.39 22.68 19.06
C VAL A 116 -2.24 21.21 19.40
N ASP A 117 -3.23 20.65 20.08
CA ASP A 117 -3.29 19.21 20.32
C ASP A 117 -3.84 18.45 19.10
N TYR A 118 -3.60 17.16 19.08
CA TYR A 118 -4.04 16.28 17.99
C TYR A 118 -5.56 16.27 17.79
N GLN A 119 -6.34 16.30 18.88
CA GLN A 119 -7.80 16.24 18.77
C GLN A 119 -8.36 17.51 18.12
N ARG A 120 -7.77 18.66 18.47
CA ARG A 120 -8.09 19.94 17.82
C ARG A 120 -7.71 19.91 16.36
N ALA A 121 -6.49 19.42 16.03
CA ALA A 121 -6.05 19.30 14.65
C ALA A 121 -7.01 18.44 13.79
N VAL A 122 -7.47 17.32 14.33
CA VAL A 122 -8.49 16.47 13.66
C VAL A 122 -9.82 17.18 13.47
N ARG A 123 -10.28 17.99 14.45
CA ARG A 123 -11.51 18.77 14.33
C ARG A 123 -11.40 19.85 13.25
N ASP A 124 -10.29 20.57 13.24
CA ASP A 124 -10.03 21.64 12.28
C ASP A 124 -9.94 21.10 10.85
N LEU A 125 -9.26 19.97 10.64
CA LEU A 125 -9.25 19.27 9.36
C LEU A 125 -10.65 18.85 8.90
N LYS A 126 -11.45 18.26 9.78
CA LYS A 126 -12.83 17.89 9.43
C LYS A 126 -13.67 19.11 9.05
N ASN A 127 -13.50 20.24 9.73
CA ASN A 127 -14.18 21.49 9.40
C ASN A 127 -13.67 22.08 8.07
N TYR A 128 -12.37 22.00 7.82
CA TYR A 128 -11.78 22.36 6.53
C TYR A 128 -12.39 21.54 5.39
N PHE A 129 -12.44 20.22 5.50
CA PHE A 129 -13.07 19.37 4.49
C PHE A 129 -14.56 19.66 4.29
N LYS A 130 -15.31 19.99 5.35
CA LYS A 130 -16.71 20.42 5.22
C LYS A 130 -16.84 21.72 4.38
N ARG A 131 -15.93 22.70 4.59
CA ARG A 131 -15.94 23.94 3.81
C ARG A 131 -15.60 23.67 2.34
N VAL A 132 -14.56 22.87 2.09
CA VAL A 132 -14.17 22.48 0.73
C VAL A 132 -15.29 21.71 0.03
N LYS A 133 -15.94 20.77 0.72
CA LYS A 133 -17.07 20.01 0.18
C LYS A 133 -18.22 20.95 -0.25
N ARG A 134 -18.65 21.88 0.61
CA ARG A 134 -19.70 22.88 0.29
C ARG A 134 -19.33 23.73 -0.92
N LEU A 135 -18.05 24.13 -1.05
CA LEU A 135 -17.59 24.91 -2.19
C LEU A 135 -17.67 24.09 -3.49
N ARG A 136 -17.27 22.81 -3.45
CA ARG A 136 -17.38 21.90 -4.59
C ARG A 136 -18.83 21.71 -5.02
N GLU A 137 -19.73 21.45 -4.08
CA GLU A 137 -21.17 21.33 -4.33
C GLU A 137 -21.75 22.60 -4.99
N LYS A 138 -21.38 23.79 -4.47
CA LYS A 138 -21.80 25.08 -5.05
C LYS A 138 -21.33 25.29 -6.50
N ARG A 139 -20.19 24.68 -6.88
CA ARG A 139 -19.58 24.79 -8.21
C ARG A 139 -19.94 23.64 -9.15
N GLY A 140 -20.73 22.68 -8.71
CA GLY A 140 -21.07 21.50 -9.51
C GLY A 140 -19.87 20.58 -9.80
N LEU A 141 -18.84 20.63 -8.95
CA LEU A 141 -17.66 19.76 -9.07
C LEU A 141 -17.93 18.38 -8.46
N ASP A 142 -17.15 17.39 -8.88
CA ASP A 142 -17.17 16.04 -8.32
C ASP A 142 -17.04 16.03 -6.79
N GLU A 143 -17.62 15.04 -6.14
CA GLU A 143 -17.56 14.89 -4.70
C GLU A 143 -16.11 14.87 -4.19
N LEU A 144 -15.85 15.57 -3.08
CA LEU A 144 -14.52 15.66 -2.47
C LEU A 144 -14.02 14.28 -2.05
N LYS A 145 -12.90 13.85 -2.62
CA LYS A 145 -12.10 12.72 -2.16
C LYS A 145 -10.83 13.24 -1.50
N TYR A 146 -10.44 12.64 -0.40
CA TYR A 146 -9.20 13.01 0.29
C TYR A 146 -8.63 11.87 1.11
N ILE A 147 -7.31 11.92 1.30
CA ILE A 147 -6.56 11.15 2.30
C ILE A 147 -5.69 12.15 3.06
N TRP A 148 -5.55 11.97 4.37
CA TRP A 148 -4.73 12.83 5.20
C TRP A 148 -3.94 12.06 6.26
N SER A 149 -2.83 12.64 6.67
CA SER A 149 -2.03 12.23 7.83
C SER A 149 -1.65 13.47 8.64
N ILE A 150 -1.45 13.30 9.95
CA ILE A 150 -0.94 14.35 10.83
C ILE A 150 0.41 13.88 11.37
N GLY A 151 1.41 14.72 11.32
CA GLY A 151 2.75 14.47 11.86
C GLY A 151 3.29 15.68 12.61
N HIS A 152 4.49 15.54 13.16
CA HIS A 152 5.25 16.64 13.76
C HIS A 152 6.40 17.03 12.82
N ASP A 153 6.67 18.32 12.71
CA ASP A 153 7.86 18.85 12.06
C ASP A 153 9.11 18.69 12.97
N GLN A 154 10.24 19.20 12.51
CA GLN A 154 11.49 19.18 13.30
C GLN A 154 11.36 19.99 14.61
N ASN A 155 10.49 20.99 14.65
CA ASN A 155 10.22 21.84 15.80
C ASN A 155 9.07 21.34 16.67
N GLN A 156 8.65 20.07 16.51
CA GLN A 156 7.55 19.41 17.22
C GLN A 156 6.17 20.06 16.97
N ARG A 157 6.01 20.89 15.93
CA ARG A 157 4.71 21.48 15.58
C ARG A 157 3.89 20.48 14.77
N LEU A 158 2.61 20.38 15.11
CA LEU A 158 1.68 19.58 14.31
C LEU A 158 1.47 20.21 12.95
N HIS A 159 1.52 19.37 11.94
CA HIS A 159 1.13 19.70 10.58
C HIS A 159 0.36 18.54 9.96
N ALA A 160 -0.50 18.83 9.00
CA ALA A 160 -1.25 17.83 8.27
C ALA A 160 -0.83 17.82 6.81
N HIS A 161 -0.65 16.62 6.28
CA HIS A 161 -0.53 16.39 4.84
C HIS A 161 -1.86 15.84 4.32
N VAL A 162 -2.34 16.41 3.24
CA VAL A 162 -3.62 16.05 2.63
C VAL A 162 -3.40 15.83 1.14
N VAL A 163 -3.84 14.70 0.62
CA VAL A 163 -4.02 14.49 -0.82
C VAL A 163 -5.50 14.56 -1.11
N MET A 164 -5.90 15.35 -2.10
CA MET A 164 -7.31 15.52 -2.48
C MET A 164 -7.46 15.73 -3.98
N ASN A 165 -8.65 15.38 -4.50
CA ASN A 165 -8.95 15.62 -5.90
C ASN A 165 -9.00 17.12 -6.26
N GLY A 166 -8.47 17.44 -7.44
CA GLY A 166 -8.38 18.80 -7.98
C GLY A 166 -9.72 19.48 -8.25
N GLY A 167 -9.71 20.57 -9.02
CA GLY A 167 -10.89 21.32 -9.43
C GLY A 167 -11.14 22.62 -8.65
N ILE A 168 -10.44 22.86 -7.53
CA ILE A 168 -10.42 24.15 -6.82
C ILE A 168 -9.00 24.72 -6.91
N SER A 169 -8.87 26.04 -7.08
CA SER A 169 -7.58 26.67 -7.17
C SER A 169 -6.77 26.53 -5.87
N ARG A 170 -5.44 26.35 -6.02
CA ARG A 170 -4.52 26.20 -4.89
C ARG A 170 -4.62 27.36 -3.90
N LYS A 171 -4.57 28.60 -4.41
CA LYS A 171 -4.67 29.83 -3.59
C LYS A 171 -5.98 29.90 -2.78
N GLU A 172 -7.05 29.38 -3.32
CA GLU A 172 -8.35 29.37 -2.61
C GLU A 172 -8.35 28.32 -1.50
N LEU A 173 -7.84 27.13 -1.76
CA LEU A 173 -7.67 26.08 -0.73
C LEU A 173 -6.76 26.55 0.40
N GLU A 174 -5.65 27.22 0.08
CA GLU A 174 -4.73 27.78 1.08
C GLU A 174 -5.41 28.81 1.97
N ARG A 175 -6.17 29.76 1.37
CA ARG A 175 -6.94 30.78 2.14
C ARG A 175 -8.01 30.15 3.02
N MET A 176 -8.61 29.06 2.59
CA MET A 176 -9.64 28.37 3.36
C MET A 176 -9.11 27.71 4.64
N TRP A 177 -7.80 27.49 4.78
CA TRP A 177 -7.24 26.86 5.97
C TRP A 177 -7.46 27.71 7.23
N GLY A 178 -6.97 28.93 7.28
CA GLY A 178 -7.26 29.91 8.33
C GLY A 178 -6.64 29.67 9.70
N HIS A 179 -5.79 28.65 9.88
CA HIS A 179 -5.15 28.32 11.16
C HIS A 179 -3.62 28.51 11.16
N GLY A 180 -3.08 28.93 10.03
CA GLY A 180 -1.64 29.13 9.84
C GLY A 180 -1.27 29.07 8.36
N ILE A 181 -0.09 28.57 8.04
CA ILE A 181 0.38 28.46 6.67
C ILE A 181 -0.20 27.21 6.01
N ALA A 182 -0.71 27.39 4.83
CA ALA A 182 -1.12 26.29 3.94
C ALA A 182 -0.34 26.42 2.62
N ASN A 183 0.15 25.29 2.13
CA ASN A 183 0.83 25.18 0.84
C ASN A 183 0.17 24.06 0.04
N ALA A 184 -0.35 24.40 -1.14
CA ALA A 184 -1.00 23.44 -2.04
C ALA A 184 -0.15 23.29 -3.32
N LEU A 185 0.27 22.08 -3.62
CA LEU A 185 1.05 21.71 -4.77
C LEU A 185 0.26 20.73 -5.64
N MET A 186 0.57 20.70 -6.94
CA MET A 186 0.09 19.60 -7.78
C MET A 186 0.70 18.29 -7.29
N LEU A 187 -0.12 17.25 -7.24
CA LEU A 187 0.35 15.92 -6.89
C LEU A 187 1.32 15.44 -7.98
N GLN A 188 2.49 14.99 -7.57
CA GLN A 188 3.55 14.53 -8.46
C GLN A 188 3.79 13.04 -8.31
N GLU A 189 4.16 12.38 -9.38
CA GLU A 189 4.73 11.04 -9.33
C GLU A 189 6.22 11.11 -9.00
N TYR A 190 6.64 10.29 -8.05
CA TYR A 190 8.04 10.13 -7.70
C TYR A 190 8.49 8.72 -8.09
N GLY A 191 8.92 8.55 -9.34
CA GLY A 191 9.44 7.30 -9.89
C GLY A 191 8.35 6.27 -10.21
N LYS A 192 7.78 5.61 -9.19
CA LYS A 192 6.84 4.50 -9.38
C LYS A 192 5.41 4.90 -8.95
N GLY A 193 4.77 5.81 -9.70
CA GLY A 193 3.43 6.31 -9.42
C GLY A 193 3.33 7.03 -8.06
N LEU A 194 2.21 6.87 -7.38
CA LEU A 194 1.94 7.55 -6.10
C LEU A 194 2.51 6.83 -4.87
N GLN A 195 3.26 5.73 -5.05
CA GLN A 195 3.88 4.99 -3.94
C GLN A 195 4.82 5.86 -3.10
N GLY A 196 5.59 6.75 -3.75
CA GLY A 196 6.49 7.69 -3.07
C GLY A 196 5.74 8.61 -2.12
N MET A 197 4.63 9.21 -2.58
CA MET A 197 3.77 10.08 -1.78
C MET A 197 3.08 9.30 -0.65
N ALA A 198 2.58 8.08 -0.91
CA ALA A 198 1.99 7.24 0.12
C ALA A 198 3.00 6.90 1.24
N ASN A 199 4.22 6.58 0.88
CA ASN A 199 5.30 6.34 1.82
C ASN A 199 5.63 7.59 2.64
N TYR A 200 5.66 8.76 1.99
CA TYR A 200 5.87 10.04 2.67
C TYR A 200 4.78 10.33 3.70
N LEU A 201 3.51 10.23 3.34
CA LEU A 201 2.38 10.40 4.26
C LEU A 201 2.45 9.43 5.44
N TYR A 202 2.84 8.20 5.20
CA TYR A 202 2.92 7.18 6.25
C TYR A 202 4.08 7.44 7.21
N LYS A 203 5.27 7.81 6.70
CA LYS A 203 6.51 8.00 7.48
C LYS A 203 6.38 9.08 8.55
N GLN A 204 5.55 10.10 8.34
CA GLN A 204 5.30 11.17 9.30
C GLN A 204 4.81 10.64 10.65
N ASN A 205 4.07 9.53 10.66
CA ASN A 205 3.49 8.94 11.87
C ASN A 205 4.21 7.68 12.38
N GLU A 206 5.09 7.10 11.58
CA GLU A 206 5.80 5.87 11.94
C GLU A 206 6.75 6.10 13.13
N ARG A 207 7.47 7.23 13.12
CA ARG A 207 8.41 7.61 14.18
C ARG A 207 7.73 7.75 15.55
N GLU A 208 6.53 8.31 15.59
CA GLU A 208 5.77 8.51 16.84
C GLU A 208 5.28 7.17 17.41
N LYS A 209 4.87 6.24 16.56
CA LYS A 209 4.45 4.90 16.96
C LYS A 209 5.59 4.06 17.51
N LEU A 210 6.77 4.16 16.90
CA LEU A 210 7.96 3.43 17.33
C LEU A 210 8.52 3.96 18.66
N LYS A 211 8.32 5.23 18.98
CA LYS A 211 8.70 5.84 20.28
C LYS A 211 7.80 5.43 21.46
N GLY A 212 6.83 4.55 21.24
CA GLY A 212 5.93 4.09 22.29
C GLY A 212 4.85 5.09 22.68
N ASN A 213 4.75 6.22 22.00
CA ASN A 213 3.67 7.19 22.15
C ASN A 213 2.38 6.56 21.61
N ARG A 214 1.77 5.67 22.40
CA ARG A 214 0.51 4.95 22.11
C ARG A 214 -0.72 5.87 22.15
N MET A 215 -0.55 7.17 21.95
CA MET A 215 -1.69 8.01 21.69
C MET A 215 -2.37 7.48 20.42
N ASN A 216 -3.68 7.41 20.42
CA ASN A 216 -4.56 6.82 19.38
C ASN A 216 -4.48 7.56 18.01
N PHE A 217 -3.26 7.85 17.54
CA PHE A 217 -3.00 8.47 16.25
C PHE A 217 -3.26 7.47 15.13
N LYS A 218 -4.22 7.76 14.30
CA LYS A 218 -4.38 7.06 13.03
C LYS A 218 -3.18 7.41 12.15
N SER A 219 -2.51 6.43 11.58
CA SER A 219 -1.40 6.68 10.65
C SER A 219 -1.83 7.53 9.47
N TRP A 220 -3.05 7.32 9.02
CA TRP A 220 -3.73 8.08 7.99
C TRP A 220 -5.24 7.86 8.09
N ALA A 221 -6.03 8.73 7.47
CA ALA A 221 -7.45 8.56 7.29
C ALA A 221 -7.89 9.14 5.94
N GLY A 222 -9.04 8.73 5.44
CA GLY A 222 -9.56 9.19 4.17
C GLY A 222 -11.07 9.37 4.17
N SER A 223 -11.58 9.98 3.11
CA SER A 223 -13.01 10.12 2.86
C SER A 223 -13.67 8.76 2.62
N ARG A 224 -14.96 8.65 2.91
CA ARG A 224 -15.69 7.38 2.82
C ARG A 224 -16.00 6.96 1.37
N ASN A 225 -15.96 7.90 0.44
CA ASN A 225 -16.24 7.71 -0.98
C ASN A 225 -15.02 7.31 -1.81
N LEU A 226 -13.91 6.92 -1.17
CA LEU A 226 -12.75 6.37 -1.87
C LEU A 226 -13.12 5.02 -2.52
N LYS A 227 -12.85 4.91 -3.82
CA LYS A 227 -12.99 3.65 -4.55
C LYS A 227 -12.01 2.63 -3.99
N GLN A 228 -12.46 1.39 -3.84
CA GLN A 228 -11.59 0.30 -3.40
C GLN A 228 -10.90 -0.33 -4.61
N PRO A 229 -9.65 -0.81 -4.45
CA PRO A 229 -8.97 -1.60 -5.48
C PRO A 229 -9.81 -2.80 -5.90
N LYS A 230 -9.74 -3.17 -7.17
CA LYS A 230 -10.44 -4.36 -7.69
C LYS A 230 -9.60 -5.60 -7.47
N GLU A 231 -10.18 -6.61 -6.84
CA GLU A 231 -9.51 -7.87 -6.55
C GLU A 231 -10.16 -9.02 -7.32
N HIS A 232 -9.31 -9.94 -7.80
CA HIS A 232 -9.74 -11.15 -8.46
C HIS A 232 -8.83 -12.30 -8.08
N THR A 233 -9.39 -13.48 -7.81
CA THR A 233 -8.63 -14.70 -7.50
C THR A 233 -8.83 -15.75 -8.57
N SER A 234 -7.77 -16.53 -8.87
CA SER A 234 -7.79 -17.61 -9.84
C SER A 234 -6.81 -18.71 -9.42
N ASP A 235 -7.23 -19.96 -9.52
CA ASP A 235 -6.40 -21.13 -9.23
C ASP A 235 -5.72 -21.70 -10.48
N SER A 236 -5.99 -21.12 -11.68
CA SER A 236 -5.43 -21.52 -12.96
C SER A 236 -4.55 -20.46 -13.63
N LYS A 237 -4.46 -19.24 -13.08
CA LYS A 237 -3.74 -18.12 -13.71
C LYS A 237 -2.23 -18.39 -13.85
N MET A 238 -1.63 -19.04 -12.87
CA MET A 238 -0.21 -19.40 -12.83
C MET A 238 -0.03 -20.91 -12.73
N SER A 239 0.61 -21.51 -13.73
CA SER A 239 0.94 -22.93 -13.70
C SER A 239 2.10 -23.21 -12.73
N LYS A 240 2.16 -24.40 -12.17
CA LYS A 240 3.25 -24.85 -11.30
C LYS A 240 4.63 -24.71 -11.96
N ALA A 241 4.72 -24.96 -13.26
CA ALA A 241 5.98 -24.82 -14.01
C ALA A 241 6.46 -23.37 -14.01
N ARG A 242 5.55 -22.38 -14.23
CA ARG A 242 5.90 -20.96 -14.16
C ARG A 242 6.32 -20.54 -12.76
N ILE A 243 5.59 -20.98 -11.73
CA ILE A 243 5.92 -20.72 -10.33
C ILE A 243 7.30 -21.27 -9.98
N LYS A 244 7.58 -22.52 -10.36
CA LYS A 244 8.88 -23.15 -10.17
C LYS A 244 9.99 -22.36 -10.86
N ARG A 245 9.79 -21.93 -12.11
CA ARG A 245 10.75 -21.13 -12.86
C ARG A 245 11.06 -19.80 -12.17
N ILE A 246 10.03 -19.07 -11.71
CA ILE A 246 10.24 -17.83 -10.93
C ILE A 246 10.96 -18.13 -9.61
N ALA A 247 10.62 -19.22 -8.93
CA ALA A 247 11.22 -19.57 -7.66
C ALA A 247 12.73 -19.84 -7.78
N TYR A 248 13.17 -20.53 -8.85
CA TYR A 248 14.59 -20.83 -9.06
C TYR A 248 15.41 -19.70 -9.68
N ASP A 249 14.77 -18.87 -10.52
CA ASP A 249 15.45 -17.82 -11.27
C ASP A 249 14.56 -16.57 -11.40
N PHE A 250 14.24 -15.97 -10.25
CA PHE A 250 13.31 -14.84 -10.25
C PHE A 250 13.89 -13.60 -10.97
N LYS A 251 15.21 -13.39 -10.92
CA LYS A 251 15.86 -12.22 -11.52
C LYS A 251 15.66 -12.16 -13.04
N ASN A 252 15.77 -13.32 -13.71
CA ASN A 252 15.69 -13.39 -15.17
C ASN A 252 14.29 -13.76 -15.66
N SER A 253 13.57 -14.62 -14.94
CA SER A 253 12.32 -15.19 -15.43
C SER A 253 11.05 -14.49 -14.93
N ALA A 254 11.10 -13.74 -13.83
CA ALA A 254 9.89 -13.12 -13.28
C ALA A 254 9.30 -12.08 -14.22
N LYS A 255 10.13 -11.22 -14.82
CA LYS A 255 9.69 -10.19 -15.76
C LYS A 255 8.93 -10.81 -16.94
N GLU A 256 9.58 -11.71 -17.68
CA GLU A 256 8.98 -12.38 -18.84
C GLU A 256 7.65 -13.08 -18.51
N ILE A 257 7.64 -13.84 -17.41
CA ILE A 257 6.45 -14.61 -17.01
C ILE A 257 5.30 -13.68 -16.60
N MET A 258 5.60 -12.61 -15.84
CA MET A 258 4.57 -11.69 -15.35
C MET A 258 4.01 -10.83 -16.48
N GLU A 259 4.82 -10.25 -17.35
CA GLU A 259 4.35 -9.47 -18.50
C GLU A 259 3.52 -10.32 -19.47
N ARG A 260 3.93 -11.57 -19.72
CA ARG A 260 3.14 -12.52 -20.52
C ARG A 260 1.82 -12.90 -19.84
N THR A 261 1.78 -12.95 -18.50
CA THR A 261 0.57 -13.31 -17.74
C THR A 261 -0.42 -12.14 -17.67
N TYR A 262 0.10 -10.91 -17.71
CA TYR A 262 -0.66 -9.66 -17.62
C TYR A 262 -0.35 -8.73 -18.80
N PRO A 263 -0.88 -9.03 -20.01
CA PRO A 263 -0.66 -8.18 -21.18
C PRO A 263 -1.10 -6.73 -20.91
N GLY A 264 -0.36 -5.76 -21.43
CA GLY A 264 -0.59 -4.33 -21.24
C GLY A 264 -0.07 -3.79 -19.89
N TYR A 265 0.76 -4.58 -19.20
CA TYR A 265 1.44 -4.16 -17.97
C TYR A 265 2.94 -4.42 -18.08
N VAL A 266 3.75 -3.49 -17.62
CA VAL A 266 5.21 -3.60 -17.50
C VAL A 266 5.56 -4.04 -16.07
N PHE A 267 6.51 -4.92 -15.95
CA PHE A 267 7.01 -5.43 -14.68
C PHE A 267 7.85 -4.38 -13.96
N GLU A 268 7.54 -4.14 -12.68
CA GLU A 268 8.33 -3.24 -11.82
C GLU A 268 9.21 -4.00 -10.83
N ASN A 269 8.62 -4.98 -10.16
CA ASN A 269 9.29 -5.64 -9.03
C ASN A 269 8.66 -7.01 -8.76
N CYS A 270 9.44 -7.92 -8.18
CA CYS A 270 8.99 -9.21 -7.70
C CYS A 270 9.74 -9.60 -6.42
N VAL A 271 9.00 -10.14 -5.46
CA VAL A 271 9.56 -10.75 -4.24
C VAL A 271 9.10 -12.19 -4.19
N VAL A 272 10.05 -13.09 -3.97
CA VAL A 272 9.80 -14.52 -3.81
C VAL A 272 10.10 -14.91 -2.37
N TYR A 273 9.21 -15.66 -1.76
CA TYR A 273 9.26 -16.01 -0.36
C TYR A 273 9.11 -17.51 -0.16
N TYR A 274 9.88 -18.04 0.76
CA TYR A 274 9.80 -19.41 1.23
C TYR A 274 9.46 -19.39 2.72
N SER A 275 8.54 -20.22 3.15
CA SER A 275 8.21 -20.33 4.57
C SER A 275 8.80 -21.60 5.16
N ASP A 276 9.53 -21.46 6.24
CA ASP A 276 10.06 -22.60 7.02
C ASP A 276 8.95 -23.38 7.75
N VAL A 277 7.77 -22.78 7.88
CA VAL A 277 6.63 -23.34 8.63
C VAL A 277 5.59 -23.97 7.72
N VAL A 278 5.47 -23.46 6.50
CA VAL A 278 4.45 -23.87 5.53
C VAL A 278 5.11 -24.12 4.19
N ASP A 279 5.06 -25.36 3.72
CA ASP A 279 5.60 -25.73 2.42
C ASP A 279 5.03 -24.84 1.31
N GLY A 280 5.87 -24.48 0.34
CA GLY A 280 5.47 -23.78 -0.86
C GLY A 280 6.17 -22.45 -1.07
N VAL A 281 5.91 -21.87 -2.24
CA VAL A 281 6.49 -20.62 -2.71
C VAL A 281 5.43 -19.54 -2.65
N TYR A 282 5.82 -18.37 -2.17
CA TYR A 282 4.99 -17.18 -2.12
C TYR A 282 5.62 -16.12 -3.00
N ILE A 283 4.87 -15.59 -3.97
CA ILE A 283 5.36 -14.60 -4.94
C ILE A 283 4.47 -13.38 -4.83
N ARG A 284 5.09 -12.19 -4.75
CA ARG A 284 4.41 -10.92 -4.95
C ARG A 284 5.13 -10.17 -6.06
N ALA A 285 4.42 -9.89 -7.14
CA ALA A 285 4.90 -9.05 -8.23
C ALA A 285 4.08 -7.77 -8.32
N VAL A 286 4.75 -6.69 -8.69
CA VAL A 286 4.16 -5.39 -8.96
C VAL A 286 4.40 -5.07 -10.42
N LEU A 287 3.33 -4.67 -11.10
CA LEU A 287 3.34 -4.27 -12.50
C LEU A 287 2.61 -2.93 -12.65
N ARG A 288 2.90 -2.21 -13.72
CA ARG A 288 2.23 -0.96 -14.07
C ARG A 288 1.67 -1.03 -15.48
N ARG A 289 0.48 -0.45 -15.67
CA ARG A 289 -0.15 -0.35 -16.99
C ARG A 289 0.71 0.51 -17.90
N ILE A 290 0.86 0.09 -19.14
CA ILE A 290 1.47 0.90 -20.19
C ILE A 290 0.45 2.00 -20.55
N GLU A 291 0.83 3.25 -20.36
CA GLU A 291 0.04 4.37 -20.88
C GLU A 291 0.27 4.47 -22.40
N PRO A 292 -0.74 4.88 -23.19
CA PRO A 292 -0.63 4.90 -24.67
C PRO A 292 0.52 5.76 -25.23
N ASN A 293 1.06 6.68 -24.45
CA ASN A 293 2.15 7.57 -24.87
C ASN A 293 3.56 7.03 -24.61
N ASP A 294 3.70 5.86 -23.96
CA ASP A 294 5.02 5.29 -23.65
C ASP A 294 5.61 4.44 -24.82
N GLU A 295 4.86 4.27 -25.92
CA GLU A 295 5.32 3.47 -27.06
C GLU A 295 6.24 4.25 -28.04
N GLU A 296 6.32 5.57 -27.96
CA GLU A 296 7.16 6.39 -28.86
C GLU A 296 8.63 6.55 -28.42
N GLY A 297 9.02 5.93 -27.31
CA GLY A 297 10.36 6.08 -26.70
C GLY A 297 11.23 4.80 -26.68
N ARG A 298 10.90 3.77 -27.49
CA ARG A 298 11.73 2.56 -27.57
C ARG A 298 12.32 2.34 -28.94
#